data_fc313217ae02970359bf98d6fe65fb1c
#
_entry.id   fc313217ae02970359bf98d6fe65fb1c
#
_cell.length_a   1.000
_cell.length_b   1.000
_cell.length_c   1.000
_cell.angle_alpha   90.00
_cell.angle_beta   90.00
_cell.angle_gamma   90.00
#
_symmetry.space_group_name_H-M   'P 1'
#
loop_
_entity.id
_entity.type
_entity.pdbx_description
1 polymer ?
#
loop_
_entity_poly.entity_id
_entity_poly.type
_entity_poly.pdbx_seq_one_letter_code
_entity_poly.pdbx_strand_id
1 'polypeptide(L)'
;MRLLVIIAMLIGLAACTAPSREFRGLPAQRISVEGSVFDVRVRGERAEAVRVNTQYAPRFGPIRARAGRAMALVSGCEVKEVLGDQALALGVLDCD
;
A
#
# COMPACT_ATOMS: atom_id res chain seq x y z
N MET A 1 -30.87 -16.58 2.73
CA MET A 1 -30.39 -15.80 3.87
C MET A 1 -29.04 -16.27 4.42
N ARG A 2 -28.82 -17.58 4.60
CA ARG A 2 -27.54 -18.10 5.07
C ARG A 2 -26.37 -17.78 4.12
N LEU A 3 -26.61 -17.84 2.81
CA LEU A 3 -25.62 -17.50 1.78
C LEU A 3 -25.18 -16.04 1.85
N LEU A 4 -26.10 -15.12 2.12
CA LEU A 4 -25.81 -13.70 2.23
C LEU A 4 -24.93 -13.40 3.46
N VAL A 5 -25.15 -14.10 4.57
CA VAL A 5 -24.36 -13.92 5.79
C VAL A 5 -22.93 -14.43 5.57
N ILE A 6 -22.75 -15.56 4.88
CA ILE A 6 -21.44 -16.12 4.56
C ILE A 6 -20.65 -15.18 3.64
N ILE A 7 -21.32 -14.62 2.61
CA ILE A 7 -20.70 -13.67 1.68
C ILE A 7 -20.25 -12.40 2.42
N ALA A 8 -21.07 -11.90 3.34
CA ALA A 8 -20.73 -10.73 4.16
C ALA A 8 -19.53 -10.99 5.05
N MET A 9 -19.39 -12.17 5.63
CA MET A 9 -18.22 -12.57 6.43
C MET A 9 -16.94 -12.65 5.59
N LEU A 10 -17.03 -13.19 4.37
CA LEU A 10 -15.88 -13.27 3.46
C LEU A 10 -15.41 -11.87 3.04
N ILE A 11 -16.32 -10.94 2.78
CA ILE A 11 -16.00 -9.56 2.47
C ILE A 11 -15.34 -8.87 3.67
N GLY A 12 -15.82 -9.14 4.89
CA GLY A 12 -15.23 -8.60 6.11
C GLY A 12 -13.80 -9.08 6.35
N LEU A 13 -13.49 -10.36 6.06
CA LEU A 13 -12.14 -10.90 6.18
C LEU A 13 -11.18 -10.28 5.16
N ALA A 14 -11.66 -9.99 3.95
CA ALA A 14 -10.87 -9.31 2.92
C ALA A 14 -10.55 -7.86 3.28
N ALA A 15 -11.30 -7.23 4.18
CA ALA A 15 -11.10 -5.84 4.60
C ALA A 15 -9.76 -5.62 5.33
N CYS A 16 -9.12 -6.67 5.89
CA CYS A 16 -7.82 -6.58 6.57
C CYS A 16 -6.68 -6.17 5.64
N THR A 17 -6.83 -6.37 4.32
CA THR A 17 -5.84 -5.98 3.30
C THR A 17 -6.34 -4.85 2.41
N ALA A 18 -7.43 -4.22 2.79
CA ALA A 18 -8.03 -3.15 2.00
C ALA A 18 -7.17 -1.88 2.02
N PRO A 19 -7.12 -1.12 0.92
CA PRO A 19 -6.45 0.18 0.90
C PRO A 19 -7.14 1.17 1.83
N SER A 20 -6.45 2.26 2.16
CA SER A 20 -7.04 3.36 2.92
C SER A 20 -8.19 3.98 2.12
N ARG A 21 -9.06 4.70 2.82
CA ARG A 21 -10.26 5.28 2.22
C ARG A 21 -9.95 6.17 1.01
N GLU A 22 -8.88 6.95 1.08
CA GLU A 22 -8.46 7.86 0.02
C GLU A 22 -8.14 7.13 -1.29
N PHE A 23 -7.62 5.90 -1.20
CA PHE A 23 -7.16 5.13 -2.37
C PHE A 23 -8.12 4.00 -2.76
N ARG A 24 -9.26 3.91 -2.09
CA ARG A 24 -10.24 2.88 -2.37
C ARG A 24 -10.78 3.02 -3.80
N GLY A 25 -10.86 1.90 -4.51
CA GLY A 25 -11.34 1.87 -5.89
C GLY A 25 -10.29 2.17 -6.95
N LEU A 26 -9.08 2.57 -6.55
CA LEU A 26 -7.99 2.79 -7.49
C LEU A 26 -7.25 1.48 -7.79
N PRO A 27 -6.78 1.29 -9.04
CA PRO A 27 -5.99 0.10 -9.36
C PRO A 27 -4.64 0.14 -8.65
N ALA A 28 -4.16 -1.03 -8.23
CA ALA A 28 -2.85 -1.16 -7.61
C ALA A 28 -1.86 -1.72 -8.63
N GLN A 29 -0.62 -1.24 -8.56
CA GLN A 29 0.50 -1.85 -9.26
C GLN A 29 1.38 -2.55 -8.21
N ARG A 30 1.59 -3.85 -8.39
CA ARG A 30 2.44 -4.63 -7.48
C ARG A 30 3.89 -4.51 -7.89
N ILE A 31 4.75 -4.18 -6.93
CA ILE A 31 6.18 -4.02 -7.17
C ILE A 31 6.96 -4.56 -5.99
N SER A 32 8.10 -5.19 -6.29
CA SER A 32 9.01 -5.75 -5.29
C SER A 32 10.26 -4.86 -5.18
N VAL A 33 10.62 -4.51 -3.96
CA VAL A 33 11.81 -3.71 -3.66
C VAL A 33 12.56 -4.36 -2.50
N GLU A 34 13.73 -4.88 -2.79
CA GLU A 34 14.63 -5.49 -1.77
C GLU A 34 13.92 -6.51 -0.87
N GLY A 35 13.10 -7.39 -1.45
CA GLY A 35 12.41 -8.43 -0.73
C GLY A 35 11.08 -8.02 -0.10
N SER A 36 10.73 -6.75 -0.15
CA SER A 36 9.40 -6.27 0.25
C SER A 36 8.52 -6.15 -0.99
N VAL A 37 7.29 -6.63 -0.90
CA VAL A 37 6.32 -6.57 -2.01
C VAL A 37 5.20 -5.62 -1.62
N PHE A 38 4.93 -4.65 -2.47
CA PHE A 38 3.93 -3.63 -2.22
C PHE A 38 2.88 -3.58 -3.32
N ASP A 39 1.64 -3.36 -2.94
CA ASP A 39 0.60 -2.89 -3.83
C ASP A 39 0.56 -1.37 -3.73
N VAL A 40 0.90 -0.69 -4.81
CA VAL A 40 1.03 0.77 -4.84
C VAL A 40 -0.14 1.36 -5.62
N ARG A 41 -0.79 2.35 -5.02
CA ARG A 41 -1.84 3.15 -5.65
C ARG A 41 -1.43 4.61 -5.63
N VAL A 42 -1.69 5.31 -6.72
CA VAL A 42 -1.32 6.73 -6.86
C VAL A 42 -2.57 7.54 -7.14
N ARG A 43 -2.72 8.65 -6.43
CA ARG A 43 -3.81 9.60 -6.64
C ARG A 43 -3.24 11.02 -6.58
N GLY A 44 -3.09 11.66 -7.75
CA GLY A 44 -2.48 12.98 -7.82
C GLY A 44 -1.05 12.97 -7.28
N GLU A 45 -0.77 13.81 -6.31
CA GLU A 45 0.54 13.89 -5.66
C GLU A 45 0.63 13.08 -4.36
N ARG A 46 -0.22 12.07 -4.24
CA ARG A 46 -0.22 11.16 -3.10
C ARG A 46 -0.15 9.71 -3.57
N ALA A 47 0.50 8.88 -2.77
CA ALA A 47 0.60 7.45 -3.05
C ALA A 47 0.41 6.64 -1.78
N GLU A 48 -0.03 5.40 -1.98
CA GLU A 48 -0.15 4.42 -0.91
C GLU A 48 0.63 3.18 -1.31
N ALA A 49 1.41 2.64 -0.39
CA ALA A 49 2.10 1.36 -0.58
C ALA A 49 1.69 0.41 0.54
N VAL A 50 0.91 -0.60 0.20
CA VAL A 50 0.48 -1.64 1.14
C VAL A 50 1.40 -2.84 0.98
N ARG A 51 2.11 -3.20 2.05
CA ARG A 51 2.99 -4.37 2.02
C ARG A 51 2.14 -5.64 2.05
N VAL A 52 2.37 -6.52 1.08
CA VAL A 52 1.53 -7.70 0.87
C VAL A 52 2.25 -9.02 1.12
N ASN A 53 3.56 -8.98 1.41
CA ASN A 53 4.30 -10.18 1.75
C ASN A 53 4.58 -10.28 3.25
N THR A 54 4.76 -11.51 3.75
CA THR A 54 5.14 -11.76 5.13
C THR A 54 6.65 -11.57 5.28
N GLN A 55 7.07 -10.82 6.30
CA GLN A 55 8.47 -10.65 6.65
C GLN A 55 8.65 -10.84 8.15
N TYR A 56 9.75 -11.47 8.53
CA TYR A 56 10.07 -11.69 9.93
C TYR A 56 10.52 -10.37 10.58
N ALA A 57 9.91 -10.02 11.72
CA ALA A 57 10.25 -8.84 12.52
C ALA A 57 10.45 -7.57 11.69
N PRO A 58 9.46 -7.16 10.85
CA PRO A 58 9.64 -5.98 10.00
C PRO A 58 9.73 -4.72 10.84
N ARG A 59 10.66 -3.84 10.45
CA ARG A 59 10.83 -2.52 11.08
C ARG A 59 10.45 -1.45 10.07
N PHE A 60 9.84 -0.38 10.55
CA PHE A 60 9.37 0.68 9.65
C PHE A 60 10.52 1.41 8.94
N GLY A 61 11.66 1.62 9.59
CA GLY A 61 12.78 2.32 8.99
C GLY A 61 13.20 1.74 7.62
N PRO A 62 13.61 0.46 7.53
CA PRO A 62 13.93 -0.18 6.24
C PRO A 62 12.73 -0.30 5.32
N ILE A 63 11.54 -0.63 5.83
CA ILE A 63 10.31 -0.74 5.03
C ILE A 63 9.92 0.61 4.47
N ARG A 64 10.05 1.67 5.25
CA ARG A 64 9.77 3.04 4.83
C ARG A 64 10.59 3.43 3.59
N ALA A 65 11.89 3.17 3.60
CA ALA A 65 12.76 3.46 2.47
C ALA A 65 12.36 2.67 1.21
N ARG A 66 12.02 1.39 1.38
CA ARG A 66 11.58 0.53 0.28
C ARG A 66 10.22 0.97 -0.27
N ALA A 67 9.28 1.31 0.62
CA ALA A 67 7.97 1.83 0.23
C ALA A 67 8.12 3.13 -0.57
N GLY A 68 8.99 4.03 -0.12
CA GLY A 68 9.28 5.27 -0.85
C GLY A 68 9.80 5.00 -2.26
N ARG A 69 10.74 4.05 -2.41
CA ARG A 69 11.23 3.67 -3.74
C ARG A 69 10.15 3.03 -4.61
N ALA A 70 9.29 2.21 -4.01
CA ALA A 70 8.18 1.61 -4.73
C ALA A 70 7.23 2.69 -5.27
N MET A 71 6.86 3.65 -4.43
CA MET A 71 6.00 4.75 -4.83
C MET A 71 6.63 5.64 -5.92
N ALA A 72 7.93 5.90 -5.82
CA ALA A 72 8.66 6.66 -6.84
C ALA A 72 8.67 5.93 -8.19
N LEU A 73 8.91 4.62 -8.17
CA LEU A 73 8.94 3.80 -9.39
C LEU A 73 7.57 3.75 -10.09
N VAL A 74 6.50 3.60 -9.31
CA VAL A 74 5.15 3.50 -9.87
C VAL A 74 4.63 4.85 -10.34
N SER A 75 4.85 5.91 -9.57
CA SER A 75 4.34 7.25 -9.89
C SER A 75 5.18 8.00 -10.90
N GLY A 76 6.48 7.71 -10.97
CA GLY A 76 7.42 8.52 -11.75
C GLY A 76 7.74 9.86 -11.09
N CYS A 77 7.31 10.08 -9.86
CA CYS A 77 7.50 11.32 -9.13
C CYS A 77 8.54 11.17 -8.03
N GLU A 78 9.09 12.28 -7.56
CA GLU A 78 9.92 12.31 -6.36
C GLU A 78 9.05 12.14 -5.12
N VAL A 79 9.47 11.29 -4.18
CA VAL A 79 8.78 11.10 -2.91
C VAL A 79 9.38 12.03 -1.87
N LYS A 80 8.59 13.00 -1.40
CA LYS A 80 9.03 14.00 -0.41
C LYS A 80 8.97 13.47 1.01
N GLU A 81 7.96 12.66 1.32
CA GLU A 81 7.71 12.21 2.68
C GLU A 81 6.99 10.88 2.65
N VAL A 82 7.34 9.99 3.56
CA VAL A 82 6.65 8.70 3.76
C VAL A 82 6.16 8.65 5.19
N LEU A 83 4.85 8.49 5.35
CA LEU A 83 4.14 8.39 6.62
C LEU A 83 3.51 7.01 6.75
N GLY A 84 2.94 6.72 7.90
CA GLY A 84 2.24 5.46 8.13
C GLY A 84 3.07 4.48 8.94
N ASP A 85 2.96 3.20 8.59
CA ASP A 85 3.64 2.13 9.32
C ASP A 85 4.20 1.07 8.33
N GLN A 86 4.75 -0.02 8.89
CA GLN A 86 5.38 -1.06 8.09
C GLN A 86 4.40 -1.87 7.24
N ALA A 87 3.11 -1.79 7.50
CA ALA A 87 2.09 -2.50 6.73
C ALA A 87 1.47 -1.60 5.65
N LEU A 88 1.25 -0.33 5.98
CA LEU A 88 0.64 0.63 5.07
C LEU A 88 1.41 1.97 5.15
N ALA A 89 2.10 2.29 4.08
CA ALA A 89 2.82 3.56 3.95
C ALA A 89 2.07 4.53 3.05
N LEU A 90 2.08 5.80 3.43
CA LEU A 90 1.48 6.88 2.66
C LEU A 90 2.59 7.83 2.23
N GLY A 91 2.60 8.18 0.95
CA GLY A 91 3.62 9.05 0.37
C GLY A 91 3.06 10.39 -0.07
N VAL A 92 3.85 11.44 0.16
CA VAL A 92 3.62 12.76 -0.42
C VAL A 92 4.60 12.89 -1.58
N LEU A 93 4.08 13.16 -2.78
CA LEU A 93 4.83 13.17 -4.02
C LEU A 93 5.04 14.60 -4.52
N ASP A 94 6.15 14.77 -5.25
CA ASP A 94 6.39 15.95 -6.06
C ASP A 94 6.50 15.47 -7.52
N CYS A 95 5.50 15.78 -8.32
CA CYS A 95 5.40 15.32 -9.70
C CYS A 95 5.78 16.41 -10.72
N ASP A 96 6.18 17.59 -10.26
CA ASP A 96 6.56 18.71 -11.13
C ASP A 96 8.04 18.73 -11.50
#